data_7ed2504612200257fabbc2a6a6396217
#
_entry.id   7ed2504612200257fabbc2a6a6396217
#
_cell.length_a   1.000
_cell.length_b   1.000
_cell.length_c   1.000
_cell.angle_alpha   90.00
_cell.angle_beta   90.00
_cell.angle_gamma   90.00
#
_symmetry.space_group_name_H-M   'P 1'
#
loop_
_entity.id
_entity.type
_entity.pdbx_description
1 polymer ?
#
loop_
_entity_poly.entity_id
_entity_poly.type
_entity_poly.pdbx_seq_one_letter_code
_entity_poly.pdbx_strand_id
1 'polypeptide(L)'
;MTTDKGILIRNIYYMLAYAFQELRHNNYVEIEGEDFKEIYDLFAEILIKGISFQLKQGLHREYVGRQEAMPSIRGKIAMAGTMSLRTKRSNLVACDFDELSEDNIFNRIIVTTVNVLLRHSNVKKEKKGRLKKLMLFFSNVGPVSINAIHWNTLRFDRNNRSYRMLLYVCYFILDGMLMTTDKGILIRNIYYMLTYAFQELRHNN
;
A
#
# COMPACT_ATOMS: atom_id res chain seq x y z
N MET A 1 8.37 -31.31 17.82
CA MET A 1 7.33 -30.26 18.03
C MET A 1 7.47 -29.11 17.02
N THR A 2 7.52 -29.40 15.73
CA THR A 2 7.74 -28.41 14.65
C THR A 2 6.61 -28.36 13.61
N THR A 3 5.56 -29.15 13.81
CA THR A 3 4.44 -29.28 12.84
C THR A 3 3.37 -28.20 12.96
N ASP A 4 3.30 -27.51 14.09
CA ASP A 4 2.17 -26.59 14.38
C ASP A 4 2.29 -25.21 13.69
N LYS A 5 3.52 -24.72 13.46
CA LYS A 5 3.75 -23.40 12.85
C LYS A 5 3.47 -23.36 11.36
N GLY A 6 3.77 -24.42 10.61
CA GLY A 6 3.54 -24.49 9.18
C GLY A 6 2.06 -24.55 8.81
N ILE A 7 1.28 -25.25 9.63
CA ILE A 7 -0.18 -25.36 9.48
C ILE A 7 -0.84 -24.00 9.75
N LEU A 8 -0.40 -23.28 10.78
CA LEU A 8 -0.94 -21.98 11.14
C LEU A 8 -0.70 -20.94 10.03
N ILE A 9 0.51 -20.87 9.49
CA ILE A 9 0.87 -19.91 8.42
C ILE A 9 0.10 -20.21 7.16
N ARG A 10 -0.05 -21.46 6.77
CA ARG A 10 -0.85 -21.88 5.61
C ARG A 10 -2.32 -21.52 5.78
N ASN A 11 -2.89 -21.76 6.96
CA ASN A 11 -4.28 -21.44 7.25
C ASN A 11 -4.53 -19.93 7.20
N ILE A 12 -3.60 -19.11 7.71
CA ILE A 12 -3.66 -17.65 7.61
C ILE A 12 -3.64 -17.19 6.15
N TYR A 13 -2.77 -17.80 5.33
CA TYR A 13 -2.75 -17.51 3.90
C TYR A 13 -4.09 -17.81 3.24
N TYR A 14 -4.65 -18.99 3.45
CA TYR A 14 -5.95 -19.36 2.88
C TYR A 14 -7.06 -18.43 3.38
N MET A 15 -7.08 -18.08 4.65
CA MET A 15 -8.09 -17.17 5.20
C MET A 15 -7.95 -15.75 4.62
N LEU A 16 -6.74 -15.22 4.49
CA LEU A 16 -6.49 -13.92 3.86
C LEU A 16 -6.80 -13.95 2.37
N ALA A 17 -6.43 -15.01 1.69
CA ALA A 17 -6.71 -15.20 0.28
C ALA A 17 -8.21 -15.36 0.02
N TYR A 18 -8.91 -16.12 0.87
CA TYR A 18 -10.36 -16.26 0.82
C TYR A 18 -11.08 -14.93 1.08
N ALA A 19 -10.71 -14.21 2.15
CA ALA A 19 -11.25 -12.89 2.43
C ALA A 19 -11.01 -11.91 1.28
N PHE A 20 -9.84 -11.99 0.65
CA PHE A 20 -9.50 -11.17 -0.51
C PHE A 20 -10.29 -11.56 -1.77
N GLN A 21 -10.67 -12.83 -1.93
CA GLN A 21 -11.52 -13.31 -3.04
C GLN A 21 -12.99 -12.98 -2.83
N GLU A 22 -13.51 -13.15 -1.61
CA GLU A 22 -14.90 -12.82 -1.27
C GLU A 22 -15.20 -11.33 -1.42
N LEU A 23 -14.24 -10.47 -1.06
CA LEU A 23 -14.35 -9.02 -1.31
C LEU A 23 -14.42 -8.67 -2.82
N ARG A 24 -14.26 -9.65 -3.70
CA ARG A 24 -14.11 -9.46 -5.14
C ARG A 24 -15.10 -10.20 -5.99
N HIS A 25 -16.28 -10.43 -5.65
CA HIS A 25 -17.26 -11.03 -6.55
C HIS A 25 -16.72 -11.31 -7.98
N ASN A 26 -16.57 -12.62 -8.33
CA ASN A 26 -16.57 -13.16 -9.69
C ASN A 26 -15.27 -13.40 -10.47
N ASN A 27 -14.09 -13.39 -9.89
CA ASN A 27 -12.97 -13.99 -10.63
C ASN A 27 -12.13 -14.90 -9.71
N TYR A 28 -12.45 -16.20 -9.74
CA TYR A 28 -11.62 -17.26 -9.17
C TYR A 28 -10.24 -17.25 -9.81
N VAL A 29 -9.25 -16.76 -9.08
CA VAL A 29 -7.86 -17.10 -9.35
C VAL A 29 -7.54 -18.23 -8.39
N GLU A 30 -7.36 -19.43 -8.93
CA GLU A 30 -6.87 -20.59 -8.20
C GLU A 30 -5.59 -20.20 -7.45
N ILE A 31 -5.64 -20.31 -6.12
CA ILE A 31 -4.49 -20.12 -5.28
C ILE A 31 -3.84 -21.47 -5.16
N GLU A 32 -2.83 -21.71 -5.96
CA GLU A 32 -1.99 -22.90 -5.82
C GLU A 32 -1.39 -22.92 -4.42
N GLY A 33 -1.53 -24.09 -3.77
CA GLY A 33 -1.01 -24.31 -2.41
C GLY A 33 0.50 -24.30 -2.40
N GLU A 34 1.09 -23.12 -2.26
CA GLU A 34 2.52 -22.99 -2.03
C GLU A 34 2.88 -23.29 -0.57
N ASP A 35 3.95 -24.03 -0.36
CA ASP A 35 4.54 -24.25 0.96
C ASP A 35 5.30 -23.00 1.42
N PHE A 36 4.60 -22.12 2.12
CA PHE A 36 5.22 -20.94 2.72
C PHE A 36 5.96 -21.33 4.00
N LYS A 37 7.26 -21.36 3.93
CA LYS A 37 8.11 -21.65 5.11
C LYS A 37 8.19 -20.45 6.07
N GLU A 38 7.95 -19.24 5.57
CA GLU A 38 8.12 -18.01 6.31
C GLU A 38 7.04 -16.97 6.01
N ILE A 39 6.65 -16.22 7.01
CA ILE A 39 5.53 -15.26 6.94
C ILE A 39 5.78 -14.11 5.97
N TYR A 40 7.03 -13.67 5.83
CA TYR A 40 7.37 -12.59 4.90
C TYR A 40 7.24 -13.00 3.44
N ASP A 41 7.52 -14.27 3.14
CA ASP A 41 7.33 -14.84 1.82
C ASP A 41 5.84 -14.93 1.46
N LEU A 42 5.00 -15.25 2.45
CA LEU A 42 3.55 -15.21 2.34
C LEU A 42 3.03 -13.79 2.08
N PHE A 43 3.44 -12.81 2.88
CA PHE A 43 3.05 -11.42 2.69
C PHE A 43 3.50 -10.87 1.33
N ALA A 44 4.69 -11.25 0.87
CA ALA A 44 5.16 -10.89 -0.46
C ALA A 44 4.21 -11.39 -1.56
N GLU A 45 3.71 -12.64 -1.47
CA GLU A 45 2.75 -13.18 -2.45
C GLU A 45 1.41 -12.45 -2.40
N ILE A 46 0.88 -12.17 -1.21
CA ILE A 46 -0.37 -11.41 -1.04
C ILE A 46 -0.23 -10.01 -1.65
N LEU A 47 0.88 -9.33 -1.38
CA LEU A 47 1.15 -8.00 -1.95
C LEU A 47 1.29 -8.06 -3.47
N ILE A 48 1.99 -9.05 -4.02
CA ILE A 48 2.11 -9.24 -5.47
C ILE A 48 0.72 -9.34 -6.11
N LYS A 49 -0.15 -10.21 -5.58
CA LYS A 49 -1.51 -10.38 -6.09
C LYS A 49 -2.35 -9.10 -5.92
N GLY A 50 -2.30 -8.47 -4.77
CA GLY A 50 -3.03 -7.24 -4.47
C GLY A 50 -2.58 -6.06 -5.35
N ILE A 51 -1.29 -5.83 -5.48
CA ILE A 51 -0.74 -4.77 -6.33
C ILE A 51 -1.06 -5.03 -7.80
N SER A 52 -0.87 -6.27 -8.28
CA SER A 52 -1.19 -6.64 -9.68
C SER A 52 -2.64 -6.35 -10.02
N PHE A 53 -3.51 -6.49 -9.06
CA PHE A 53 -4.91 -6.16 -9.26
C PHE A 53 -5.15 -4.65 -9.29
N GLN A 54 -4.58 -3.89 -8.35
CA GLN A 54 -4.72 -2.44 -8.38
C GLN A 54 -4.21 -1.86 -9.71
N LEU A 55 -3.10 -2.41 -10.24
CA LEU A 55 -2.57 -2.01 -11.53
C LEU A 55 -3.54 -2.27 -12.69
N LYS A 56 -4.30 -3.37 -12.66
CA LYS A 56 -5.33 -3.65 -13.68
C LYS A 56 -6.51 -2.67 -13.64
N GLN A 57 -6.83 -2.15 -12.45
CA GLN A 57 -7.88 -1.15 -12.27
C GLN A 57 -7.39 0.29 -12.47
N GLY A 58 -6.06 0.49 -12.52
CA GLY A 58 -5.40 1.79 -12.42
C GLY A 58 -5.04 2.11 -10.97
N LEU A 59 -3.89 2.75 -10.78
CA LEU A 59 -3.48 3.21 -9.45
C LEU A 59 -4.45 4.27 -8.93
N HIS A 60 -4.70 4.23 -7.62
CA HIS A 60 -5.48 5.27 -6.96
C HIS A 60 -4.80 6.63 -7.12
N ARG A 61 -5.61 7.63 -7.46
CA ARG A 61 -5.15 9.01 -7.64
C ARG A 61 -5.93 9.91 -6.69
N GLU A 62 -5.24 10.88 -6.14
CA GLU A 62 -5.81 11.93 -5.30
C GLU A 62 -5.43 13.30 -5.81
N TYR A 63 -6.30 14.28 -5.56
CA TYR A 63 -5.97 15.66 -5.82
C TYR A 63 -4.98 16.16 -4.78
N VAL A 64 -3.79 16.57 -5.24
CA VAL A 64 -2.72 17.12 -4.41
C VAL A 64 -2.55 18.58 -4.78
N GLY A 65 -2.67 19.45 -3.79
CA GLY A 65 -2.40 20.88 -3.97
C GLY A 65 -0.92 21.11 -4.32
N ARG A 66 -0.68 21.81 -5.40
CA ARG A 66 0.66 22.22 -5.84
C ARG A 66 0.75 23.72 -5.95
N GLN A 67 1.93 24.24 -5.60
CA GLN A 67 2.27 25.64 -5.85
C GLN A 67 3.50 25.68 -6.75
N GLU A 68 3.33 26.21 -7.96
CA GLU A 68 4.43 26.29 -8.93
C GLU A 68 4.46 27.67 -9.60
N ALA A 69 5.69 28.09 -9.97
CA ALA A 69 5.90 29.28 -10.77
C ALA A 69 5.86 28.90 -12.25
N MET A 70 4.88 29.47 -12.98
CA MET A 70 4.65 29.15 -14.38
C MET A 70 4.37 30.38 -15.25
N PRO A 71 4.59 30.28 -16.58
CA PRO A 71 4.39 31.42 -17.48
C PRO A 71 2.92 31.78 -17.71
N SER A 72 2.01 30.82 -17.51
CA SER A 72 0.57 30.98 -17.68
C SER A 72 -0.17 30.69 -16.38
N ILE A 73 -1.30 31.34 -16.16
CA ILE A 73 -2.12 31.15 -14.96
C ILE A 73 -2.82 29.79 -15.01
N ARG A 74 -2.65 28.99 -13.93
CA ARG A 74 -3.35 27.75 -13.69
C ARG A 74 -3.90 27.74 -12.25
N GLY A 75 -5.18 27.57 -12.08
CA GLY A 75 -5.80 27.60 -10.75
C GLY A 75 -5.85 29.01 -10.15
N LYS A 76 -5.41 29.17 -8.92
CA LYS A 76 -5.41 30.46 -8.18
C LYS A 76 -4.03 31.08 -8.20
N ILE A 77 -3.96 32.42 -8.31
CA ILE A 77 -2.68 33.13 -8.20
C ILE A 77 -2.29 33.20 -6.72
N ALA A 78 -1.10 32.68 -6.39
CA ALA A 78 -0.48 32.86 -5.10
C ALA A 78 0.22 34.22 -5.03
N MET A 79 -0.48 35.23 -4.48
CA MET A 79 -0.02 36.63 -4.51
C MET A 79 1.36 36.80 -3.87
N ALA A 80 1.60 36.23 -2.69
CA ALA A 80 2.91 36.34 -2.01
C ALA A 80 4.05 35.74 -2.84
N GLY A 81 3.83 34.55 -3.43
CA GLY A 81 4.81 33.92 -4.32
C GLY A 81 5.07 34.74 -5.57
N THR A 82 4.00 35.30 -6.19
CA THR A 82 4.10 36.12 -7.39
C THR A 82 4.86 37.43 -7.09
N MET A 83 4.61 38.07 -5.97
CA MET A 83 5.35 39.30 -5.57
C MET A 83 6.85 38.97 -5.37
N SER A 84 7.18 37.85 -4.73
CA SER A 84 8.57 37.40 -4.58
C SER A 84 9.25 37.16 -5.94
N LEU A 85 8.52 36.59 -6.91
CA LEU A 85 9.03 36.39 -8.28
C LEU A 85 9.24 37.74 -8.99
N ARG A 86 8.36 38.71 -8.82
CA ARG A 86 8.51 40.06 -9.40
C ARG A 86 9.72 40.80 -8.83
N THR A 87 9.97 40.70 -7.52
CA THR A 87 11.19 41.26 -6.90
C THR A 87 12.47 40.69 -7.53
N LYS A 88 12.41 39.42 -7.95
CA LYS A 88 13.51 38.75 -8.67
C LYS A 88 13.49 38.99 -10.20
N ARG A 89 12.67 39.92 -10.69
CA ARG A 89 12.50 40.26 -12.11
C ARG A 89 12.07 39.05 -12.96
N SER A 90 11.36 38.09 -12.38
CA SER A 90 10.81 36.94 -13.10
C SER A 90 9.45 37.29 -13.73
N ASN A 91 9.21 36.84 -14.95
CA ASN A 91 7.92 36.98 -15.62
C ASN A 91 6.94 35.87 -15.26
N LEU A 92 7.34 34.91 -14.41
CA LEU A 92 6.49 33.81 -13.95
C LEU A 92 5.47 34.30 -12.93
N VAL A 93 4.37 33.57 -12.83
CA VAL A 93 3.29 33.76 -11.85
C VAL A 93 3.25 32.53 -10.95
N ALA A 94 3.27 32.72 -9.64
CA ALA A 94 3.06 31.61 -8.71
C ALA A 94 1.58 31.25 -8.69
N CYS A 95 1.29 29.99 -8.99
CA CYS A 95 -0.07 29.46 -9.06
C CYS A 95 -0.28 28.33 -8.07
N ASP A 96 -1.40 28.36 -7.37
CA ASP A 96 -1.89 27.24 -6.54
C ASP A 96 -2.95 26.49 -7.34
N PHE A 97 -2.74 25.20 -7.55
CA PHE A 97 -3.68 24.35 -8.29
C PHE A 97 -3.67 22.93 -7.74
N ASP A 98 -4.77 22.24 -7.93
CA ASP A 98 -4.87 20.81 -7.60
C ASP A 98 -4.49 19.98 -8.84
N GLU A 99 -3.66 18.98 -8.61
CA GLU A 99 -3.25 18.01 -9.63
C GLU A 99 -3.62 16.61 -9.20
N LEU A 100 -4.20 15.83 -10.13
CA LEU A 100 -4.52 14.44 -9.90
C LEU A 100 -3.24 13.60 -9.95
N SER A 101 -2.78 13.14 -8.78
CA SER A 101 -1.49 12.49 -8.62
C SER A 101 -1.61 11.05 -8.12
N GLU A 102 -0.77 10.18 -8.64
CA GLU A 102 -0.54 8.84 -8.12
C GLU A 102 0.38 8.86 -6.89
N ASP A 103 1.13 9.94 -6.68
CA ASP A 103 2.00 10.12 -5.52
C ASP A 103 1.20 10.58 -4.30
N ASN A 104 0.37 9.67 -3.78
CA ASN A 104 -0.45 9.83 -2.59
C ASN A 104 -0.02 8.87 -1.48
N ILE A 105 -0.56 9.07 -0.28
CA ILE A 105 -0.15 8.30 0.90
C ILE A 105 -0.36 6.80 0.74
N PHE A 106 -1.43 6.36 0.07
CA PHE A 106 -1.72 4.94 -0.14
C PHE A 106 -0.63 4.26 -0.97
N ASN A 107 -0.29 4.85 -2.11
CA ASN A 107 0.72 4.31 -3.00
C ASN A 107 2.14 4.42 -2.39
N ARG A 108 2.43 5.50 -1.65
CA ARG A 108 3.69 5.67 -0.91
C ARG A 108 3.90 4.58 0.14
N ILE A 109 2.85 4.20 0.88
CA ILE A 109 2.90 3.09 1.85
C ILE A 109 3.23 1.77 1.14
N ILE A 110 2.59 1.49 0.01
CA ILE A 110 2.86 0.29 -0.78
C ILE A 110 4.33 0.25 -1.23
N VAL A 111 4.84 1.35 -1.79
CA VAL A 111 6.24 1.46 -2.23
C VAL A 111 7.20 1.22 -1.06
N THR A 112 6.93 1.83 0.10
CA THR A 112 7.75 1.65 1.31
C THR A 112 7.76 0.19 1.76
N THR A 113 6.59 -0.45 1.82
CA THR A 113 6.44 -1.84 2.23
C THR A 113 7.16 -2.80 1.28
N VAL A 114 7.02 -2.59 -0.03
CA VAL A 114 7.75 -3.40 -1.02
C VAL A 114 9.25 -3.23 -0.88
N ASN A 115 9.76 -2.01 -0.65
CA ASN A 115 11.18 -1.78 -0.43
C ASN A 115 11.72 -2.53 0.80
N VAL A 116 10.91 -2.63 1.86
CA VAL A 116 11.24 -3.42 3.04
C VAL A 116 11.31 -4.90 2.69
N LEU A 117 10.33 -5.46 2.00
CA LEU A 117 10.31 -6.87 1.59
C LEU A 117 11.46 -7.23 0.63
N LEU A 118 11.85 -6.32 -0.27
CA LEU A 118 12.97 -6.54 -1.18
C LEU A 118 14.30 -6.70 -0.44
N ARG A 119 14.45 -6.04 0.72
CA ARG A 119 15.64 -6.13 1.58
C ARG A 119 15.60 -7.34 2.51
N HIS A 120 14.42 -7.87 2.80
CA HIS A 120 14.26 -8.96 3.77
C HIS A 120 14.86 -10.28 3.25
N SER A 121 15.65 -10.97 4.07
CA SER A 121 16.36 -12.23 3.70
C SER A 121 15.40 -13.36 3.37
N ASN A 122 14.30 -13.44 4.10
CA ASN A 122 13.35 -14.55 4.08
C ASN A 122 12.35 -14.52 2.90
N VAL A 123 12.43 -13.51 2.04
CA VAL A 123 11.61 -13.44 0.83
C VAL A 123 12.38 -14.13 -0.31
N LYS A 124 11.75 -15.08 -0.99
CA LYS A 124 12.32 -15.83 -2.12
C LYS A 124 12.74 -14.89 -3.25
N LYS A 125 13.83 -15.21 -3.94
CA LYS A 125 14.37 -14.42 -5.06
C LYS A 125 13.35 -14.21 -6.19
N GLU A 126 12.55 -15.23 -6.48
CA GLU A 126 11.48 -15.16 -7.48
C GLU A 126 10.46 -14.07 -7.15
N LYS A 127 9.94 -14.06 -5.91
CA LYS A 127 8.97 -13.05 -5.45
C LYS A 127 9.57 -11.65 -5.45
N LYS A 128 10.84 -11.52 -5.05
CA LYS A 128 11.57 -10.25 -5.18
C LYS A 128 11.63 -9.77 -6.64
N GLY A 129 11.85 -10.68 -7.59
CA GLY A 129 11.83 -10.37 -9.02
C GLY A 129 10.46 -9.87 -9.49
N ARG A 130 9.38 -10.53 -9.05
CA ARG A 130 7.99 -10.12 -9.35
C ARG A 130 7.67 -8.75 -8.72
N LEU A 131 8.02 -8.52 -7.46
CA LEU A 131 7.85 -7.23 -6.79
C LEU A 131 8.59 -6.11 -7.52
N LYS A 132 9.84 -6.33 -7.93
CA LYS A 132 10.61 -5.34 -8.70
C LYS A 132 9.91 -4.95 -10.02
N LYS A 133 9.34 -5.93 -10.74
CA LYS A 133 8.57 -5.66 -11.97
C LYS A 133 7.34 -4.80 -11.70
N LEU A 134 6.63 -5.06 -10.60
CA LEU A 134 5.47 -4.25 -10.23
C LEU A 134 5.86 -2.81 -9.84
N MET A 135 7.03 -2.62 -9.22
CA MET A 135 7.52 -1.29 -8.85
C MET A 135 7.82 -0.38 -10.04
N LEU A 136 8.02 -0.90 -11.24
CA LEU A 136 8.16 -0.08 -12.44
C LEU A 136 6.94 0.81 -12.72
N PHE A 137 5.75 0.37 -12.31
CA PHE A 137 4.52 1.15 -12.43
C PHE A 137 4.37 2.25 -11.38
N PHE A 138 5.22 2.27 -10.35
CA PHE A 138 5.24 3.26 -9.28
C PHE A 138 6.40 4.26 -9.44
N SER A 139 6.90 4.47 -10.66
CA SER A 139 8.06 5.33 -10.93
C SER A 139 7.89 6.77 -10.44
N ASN A 140 6.65 7.26 -10.42
CA ASN A 140 6.30 8.62 -9.98
C ASN A 140 5.93 8.70 -8.49
N VAL A 141 6.04 7.58 -7.75
CA VAL A 141 5.63 7.50 -6.35
C VAL A 141 6.86 7.37 -5.46
N GLY A 142 7.07 8.33 -4.56
CA GLY A 142 8.15 8.29 -3.60
C GLY A 142 7.84 7.39 -2.39
N PRO A 143 8.87 6.88 -1.68
CA PRO A 143 8.65 6.22 -0.40
C PRO A 143 8.29 7.22 0.69
N VAL A 144 7.62 6.75 1.75
CA VAL A 144 7.34 7.53 2.96
C VAL A 144 8.13 6.96 4.14
N SER A 145 8.55 7.80 5.08
CA SER A 145 9.14 7.32 6.34
C SER A 145 8.09 6.56 7.15
N ILE A 146 8.45 5.38 7.67
CA ILE A 146 7.54 4.53 8.44
C ILE A 146 6.95 5.29 9.64
N ASN A 147 7.78 6.08 10.33
CA ASN A 147 7.36 6.88 11.49
C ASN A 147 6.43 8.05 11.12
N ALA A 148 6.39 8.45 9.87
CA ALA A 148 5.51 9.51 9.37
C ALA A 148 4.14 8.98 8.89
N ILE A 149 3.91 7.67 8.95
CA ILE A 149 2.64 7.08 8.54
C ILE A 149 1.65 7.17 9.71
N HIS A 150 0.66 8.02 9.55
CA HIS A 150 -0.43 8.15 10.53
C HIS A 150 -1.59 7.24 10.11
N TRP A 151 -1.53 5.97 10.50
CA TRP A 151 -2.52 4.94 10.13
C TRP A 151 -3.96 5.31 10.45
N ASN A 152 -4.18 6.02 11.55
CA ASN A 152 -5.51 6.45 12.01
C ASN A 152 -6.13 7.57 11.15
N THR A 153 -5.33 8.24 10.33
CA THR A 153 -5.81 9.32 9.45
C THR A 153 -6.20 8.82 8.06
N LEU A 154 -5.87 7.56 7.73
CA LEU A 154 -6.23 6.97 6.45
C LEU A 154 -7.74 6.79 6.36
N ARG A 155 -8.37 7.46 5.41
CA ARG A 155 -9.80 7.37 5.16
C ARG A 155 -10.06 6.56 3.91
N PHE A 156 -10.94 5.57 4.04
CA PHE A 156 -11.35 4.72 2.94
C PHE A 156 -12.75 5.08 2.52
N ASP A 157 -12.90 5.45 1.28
CA ASP A 157 -14.17 5.73 0.63
C ASP A 157 -14.53 4.62 -0.39
N ARG A 158 -15.58 4.84 -1.16
CA ARG A 158 -16.04 3.89 -2.17
C ARG A 158 -15.00 3.66 -3.27
N ASN A 159 -14.19 4.66 -3.60
CA ASN A 159 -13.25 4.62 -4.74
C ASN A 159 -11.93 3.91 -4.37
N ASN A 160 -11.51 3.98 -3.11
CA ASN A 160 -10.26 3.40 -2.64
C ASN A 160 -10.44 2.18 -1.71
N ARG A 161 -11.68 1.67 -1.58
CA ARG A 161 -12.00 0.53 -0.72
C ARG A 161 -11.14 -0.70 -1.01
N SER A 162 -10.80 -0.94 -2.28
CA SER A 162 -9.96 -2.06 -2.69
C SER A 162 -8.53 -1.98 -2.15
N TYR A 163 -8.05 -0.77 -1.80
CA TYR A 163 -6.76 -0.56 -1.16
C TYR A 163 -6.74 -0.95 0.32
N ARG A 164 -7.88 -0.97 0.97
CA ARG A 164 -8.00 -1.15 2.42
C ARG A 164 -7.30 -2.43 2.89
N MET A 165 -7.63 -3.57 2.27
CA MET A 165 -7.00 -4.85 2.62
C MET A 165 -5.51 -4.85 2.34
N LEU A 166 -5.09 -4.27 1.21
CA LEU A 166 -3.68 -4.17 0.84
C LEU A 166 -2.88 -3.35 1.85
N LEU A 167 -3.44 -2.23 2.31
CA LEU A 167 -2.80 -1.37 3.31
C LEU A 167 -2.77 -1.99 4.70
N TYR A 168 -3.75 -2.84 5.07
CA TYR A 168 -3.63 -3.63 6.30
C TYR A 168 -2.46 -4.61 6.24
N VAL A 169 -2.26 -5.26 5.11
CA VAL A 169 -1.07 -6.12 4.93
C VAL A 169 0.21 -5.29 5.04
N CYS A 170 0.23 -4.08 4.46
CA CYS A 170 1.36 -3.16 4.63
C CYS A 170 1.58 -2.76 6.10
N TYR A 171 0.51 -2.45 6.84
CA TYR A 171 0.58 -2.14 8.26
C TYR A 171 1.25 -3.26 9.05
N PHE A 172 0.84 -4.52 8.85
CA PHE A 172 1.44 -5.65 9.56
C PHE A 172 2.92 -5.86 9.24
N ILE A 173 3.31 -5.63 7.99
CA ILE A 173 4.72 -5.75 7.60
C ILE A 173 5.55 -4.64 8.25
N LEU A 174 5.06 -3.41 8.22
CA LEU A 174 5.80 -2.24 8.70
C LEU A 174 5.80 -2.14 10.23
N ASP A 175 4.65 -2.35 10.87
CA ASP A 175 4.49 -2.32 12.34
C ASP A 175 5.15 -3.55 12.99
N GLY A 176 4.98 -4.73 12.41
CA GLY A 176 5.62 -5.96 12.87
C GLY A 176 7.15 -5.94 12.82
N MET A 177 7.75 -5.10 11.97
CA MET A 177 9.20 -4.88 11.95
C MET A 177 9.69 -3.94 13.04
N LEU A 178 8.85 -3.03 13.51
CA LEU A 178 9.17 -2.15 14.65
C LEU A 178 9.08 -2.89 16.00
N MET A 179 8.37 -4.00 16.04
CA MET A 179 8.13 -4.81 17.22
C MET A 179 8.83 -6.17 17.13
N THR A 180 10.15 -6.18 17.00
CA THR A 180 10.96 -7.39 17.07
C THR A 180 11.06 -7.92 18.49
N THR A 181 9.97 -8.43 19.05
CA THR A 181 10.01 -9.33 20.20
C THR A 181 8.98 -10.43 20.05
N ASP A 182 9.53 -11.59 19.79
CA ASP A 182 9.02 -12.96 19.95
C ASP A 182 7.52 -13.23 20.13
N LYS A 183 6.96 -13.92 19.12
CA LYS A 183 5.86 -14.90 19.20
C LYS A 183 4.44 -14.47 19.63
N GLY A 184 4.24 -13.50 20.50
CA GLY A 184 2.89 -13.14 20.99
C GLY A 184 2.18 -12.05 20.15
N ILE A 185 2.94 -11.15 19.56
CA ILE A 185 2.41 -9.99 18.81
C ILE A 185 1.87 -10.42 17.45
N LEU A 186 2.52 -11.37 16.81
CA LEU A 186 2.11 -11.89 15.50
C LEU A 186 0.69 -12.49 15.54
N ILE A 187 0.39 -13.27 16.56
CA ILE A 187 -0.93 -13.92 16.72
C ILE A 187 -2.02 -12.88 16.96
N ARG A 188 -1.75 -11.87 17.77
CA ARG A 188 -2.72 -10.79 18.04
C ARG A 188 -3.01 -9.97 16.80
N ASN A 189 -2.00 -9.62 16.03
CA ASN A 189 -2.15 -8.83 14.80
C ASN A 189 -2.89 -9.63 13.72
N ILE A 190 -2.61 -10.92 13.59
CA ILE A 190 -3.34 -11.85 12.72
C ILE A 190 -4.81 -11.95 13.15
N TYR A 191 -5.07 -12.04 14.45
CA TYR A 191 -6.44 -12.05 14.96
C TYR A 191 -7.20 -10.78 14.59
N TYR A 192 -6.59 -9.61 14.70
CA TYR A 192 -7.20 -8.34 14.26
C TYR A 192 -7.47 -8.32 12.76
N MET A 193 -6.54 -8.81 11.93
CA MET A 193 -6.76 -8.93 10.48
C MET A 193 -7.98 -9.78 10.16
N LEU A 194 -8.06 -10.95 10.79
CA LEU A 194 -9.17 -11.88 10.57
C LEU A 194 -10.49 -11.28 11.03
N THR A 195 -10.53 -10.69 12.22
CA THR A 195 -11.73 -10.02 12.73
C THR A 195 -12.20 -8.93 11.78
N TYR A 196 -11.26 -8.18 11.21
CA TYR A 196 -11.58 -7.11 10.29
C TYR A 196 -12.07 -7.64 8.94
N ALA A 197 -11.41 -8.65 8.37
CA ALA A 197 -11.85 -9.30 7.14
C ALA A 197 -13.26 -9.88 7.28
N PHE A 198 -13.58 -10.49 8.43
CA PHE A 198 -14.92 -10.98 8.73
C PHE A 198 -15.96 -9.86 8.92
N GLN A 199 -15.60 -8.72 9.49
CA GLN A 199 -16.52 -7.58 9.59
C GLN A 199 -16.86 -7.00 8.21
N GLU A 200 -15.88 -6.91 7.31
CA GLU A 200 -16.11 -6.47 5.93
C GLU A 200 -17.03 -7.44 5.15
N LEU A 201 -16.87 -8.74 5.34
CA LEU A 201 -17.74 -9.76 4.74
C LEU A 201 -19.18 -9.63 5.24
N ARG A 202 -19.37 -9.31 6.53
CA ARG A 202 -20.69 -9.18 7.15
C ARG A 202 -21.45 -7.91 6.75
N HIS A 203 -20.76 -6.87 6.32
CA HIS A 203 -21.37 -5.61 5.88
C HIS A 203 -21.71 -5.61 4.38
N ASN A 204 -21.33 -6.65 3.64
CA ASN A 204 -21.55 -6.78 2.20
C ASN A 204 -22.65 -7.79 1.84
N ASN A 205 -23.25 -8.46 2.83
CA ASN A 205 -24.47 -9.27 2.73
C ASN A 205 -25.65 -8.50 3.34
#